data_13cdf2a2be368e7757cf8cdac8c722e6
#
_entry.id   13cdf2a2be368e7757cf8cdac8c722e6
#
_cell.length_a   1.000
_cell.length_b   1.000
_cell.length_c   1.000
_cell.angle_alpha   90.00
_cell.angle_beta   90.00
_cell.angle_gamma   90.00
#
_symmetry.space_group_name_H-M   'P 1'
#
loop_
_entity.id
_entity.type
_entity.pdbx_description
1 polymer ?
#
loop_
_entity_poly.entity_id
_entity_poly.type
_entity_poly.pdbx_seq_one_letter_code
_entity_poly.pdbx_strand_id
1 'polypeptide(L)'
;MKKLLLFALLYLAVCCQAQDRYTYGGGTNRSRGRIEIKGDVAVAQMVQKHVELNERVRTLPGYRIQVASLSGTTAKGRAFDMRDHFREQYPDVEAYVVYDEPNFKLKVGDFRTRLEAYLFLQQIRGEYPGTIIKDNIYPTKIDWDEMVPENEDELQ
;
A
#
# COMPACT_ATOMS: atom_id res chain seq x y z
N MET A 1 -38.36 -36.42 41.83
CA MET A 1 -37.84 -36.40 40.48
C MET A 1 -38.41 -35.27 39.63
N LYS A 2 -39.73 -35.02 39.61
CA LYS A 2 -40.32 -33.89 38.82
C LYS A 2 -39.83 -32.49 39.15
N LYS A 3 -39.53 -32.19 40.44
CA LYS A 3 -39.03 -30.90 40.86
C LYS A 3 -37.56 -30.64 40.43
N LEU A 4 -36.76 -31.67 40.33
CA LEU A 4 -35.37 -31.58 39.89
C LEU A 4 -35.28 -31.31 38.37
N LEU A 5 -36.20 -31.87 37.58
CA LEU A 5 -36.34 -31.64 36.15
C LEU A 5 -36.76 -30.17 35.87
N LEU A 6 -37.65 -29.58 36.68
CA LEU A 6 -38.08 -28.19 36.56
C LEU A 6 -36.93 -27.22 36.85
N PHE A 7 -36.09 -27.48 37.84
CA PHE A 7 -34.92 -26.67 38.13
C PHE A 7 -33.84 -26.76 37.03
N ALA A 8 -33.62 -27.94 36.47
CA ALA A 8 -32.71 -28.12 35.34
C ALA A 8 -33.17 -27.33 34.07
N LEU A 9 -34.50 -27.35 33.81
CA LEU A 9 -35.08 -26.62 32.68
C LEU A 9 -35.01 -25.11 32.86
N LEU A 10 -35.18 -24.63 34.09
CA LEU A 10 -35.04 -23.21 34.42
C LEU A 10 -33.59 -22.73 34.31
N TYR A 11 -32.60 -23.56 34.67
CA TYR A 11 -31.20 -23.26 34.54
C TYR A 11 -30.74 -23.19 33.09
N LEU A 12 -31.30 -24.07 32.20
CA LEU A 12 -31.03 -24.01 30.77
C LEU A 12 -31.58 -22.75 30.11
N ALA A 13 -32.73 -22.27 30.57
CA ALA A 13 -33.33 -21.03 30.06
C ALA A 13 -32.54 -19.75 30.40
N VAL A 14 -31.87 -19.75 31.54
CA VAL A 14 -31.04 -18.61 31.98
C VAL A 14 -29.69 -18.58 31.25
N CYS A 15 -29.10 -19.75 30.92
CA CYS A 15 -27.86 -19.80 30.15
C CYS A 15 -28.02 -19.37 28.67
N CYS A 16 -29.24 -19.35 28.13
CA CYS A 16 -29.48 -18.97 26.73
C CYS A 16 -29.53 -17.47 26.50
N GLN A 17 -29.49 -16.65 27.55
CA GLN A 17 -29.54 -15.17 27.41
C GLN A 17 -28.18 -14.49 27.38
N ALA A 18 -27.08 -15.23 27.51
CA ALA A 18 -25.72 -14.68 27.50
C ALA A 18 -25.05 -14.74 26.11
N GLN A 19 -25.81 -14.83 25.04
CA GLN A 19 -25.30 -14.61 23.70
C GLN A 19 -25.61 -13.17 23.31
N ASP A 20 -24.73 -12.26 23.70
CA ASP A 20 -24.66 -10.94 23.10
C ASP A 20 -24.46 -11.12 21.60
N ARG A 21 -25.55 -10.97 20.86
CA ARG A 21 -25.50 -10.80 19.42
C ARG A 21 -24.72 -9.54 19.14
N TYR A 22 -23.46 -9.70 18.75
CA TYR A 22 -22.80 -8.69 17.95
C TYR A 22 -23.55 -8.59 16.63
N THR A 23 -24.60 -7.79 16.61
CA THR A 23 -25.28 -7.39 15.41
C THR A 23 -24.36 -6.37 14.74
N TYR A 24 -23.59 -6.80 13.76
CA TYR A 24 -22.97 -5.89 12.82
C TYR A 24 -24.12 -5.26 12.05
N GLY A 25 -24.58 -4.12 12.57
CA GLY A 25 -25.69 -3.39 11.98
C GLY A 25 -25.26 -2.74 10.69
N GLY A 26 -25.52 -3.40 9.57
CA GLY A 26 -25.61 -2.77 8.27
C GLY A 26 -26.85 -1.89 8.23
N GLY A 27 -26.84 -0.77 8.91
CA GLY A 27 -27.86 0.26 8.82
C GLY A 27 -27.36 1.34 7.89
N THR A 28 -28.03 1.51 6.76
CA THR A 28 -27.82 2.53 5.72
C THR A 28 -28.13 3.97 6.16
N ASN A 29 -27.95 4.31 7.41
CA ASN A 29 -27.98 5.68 7.89
C ASN A 29 -26.55 6.08 8.24
N ARG A 30 -25.80 6.53 7.22
CA ARG A 30 -24.52 7.22 7.40
C ARG A 30 -24.75 8.58 8.08
N SER A 31 -25.16 8.57 9.35
CA SER A 31 -24.82 9.69 10.20
C SER A 31 -23.29 9.69 10.27
N ARG A 32 -22.67 10.61 9.55
CA ARG A 32 -21.21 10.87 9.68
C ARG A 32 -20.95 11.09 11.15
N GLY A 33 -20.47 10.05 11.83
CA GLY A 33 -20.09 10.14 13.22
C GLY A 33 -18.99 11.20 13.33
N ARG A 34 -19.22 12.22 14.13
CA ARG A 34 -18.21 13.22 14.43
C ARG A 34 -17.23 12.57 15.40
N ILE A 35 -16.03 12.24 14.92
CA ILE A 35 -14.95 11.76 15.78
C ILE A 35 -14.31 12.99 16.40
N GLU A 36 -14.47 13.17 17.71
CA GLU A 36 -13.77 14.18 18.48
C GLU A 36 -12.52 13.54 19.11
N ILE A 37 -11.35 13.88 18.59
CA ILE A 37 -10.08 13.40 19.12
C ILE A 37 -9.67 14.38 20.23
N LYS A 38 -9.80 13.95 21.49
CA LYS A 38 -9.28 14.69 22.65
C LYS A 38 -7.84 14.24 22.89
N GLY A 39 -6.90 15.07 22.51
CA GLY A 39 -5.46 14.83 22.70
C GLY A 39 -4.77 16.03 23.32
N ASP A 40 -3.53 15.84 23.78
CA ASP A 40 -2.66 16.92 24.22
C ASP A 40 -2.36 17.87 23.05
N VAL A 41 -2.33 19.16 23.32
CA VAL A 41 -2.00 20.22 22.34
C VAL A 41 -0.63 19.96 21.71
N ALA A 42 0.33 19.46 22.49
CA ALA A 42 1.66 19.12 21.98
C ALA A 42 1.60 18.01 20.91
N VAL A 43 0.75 16.99 21.10
CA VAL A 43 0.54 15.91 20.12
C VAL A 43 -0.11 16.46 18.84
N ALA A 44 -1.11 17.33 18.97
CA ALA A 44 -1.75 17.95 17.82
C ALA A 44 -0.76 18.78 16.99
N GLN A 45 0.13 19.54 17.64
CA GLN A 45 1.20 20.30 16.97
C GLN A 45 2.21 19.37 16.27
N MET A 46 2.59 18.25 16.88
CA MET A 46 3.47 17.26 16.26
C MET A 46 2.83 16.65 15.01
N VAL A 47 1.56 16.27 15.09
CA VAL A 47 0.81 15.74 13.94
C VAL A 47 0.77 16.77 12.81
N GLN A 48 0.42 18.02 13.13
CA GLN A 48 0.38 19.09 12.13
C GLN A 48 1.75 19.28 11.45
N LYS A 49 2.82 19.29 12.23
CA LYS A 49 4.18 19.39 11.69
C LYS A 49 4.54 18.20 10.80
N HIS A 50 4.12 16.99 11.17
CA HIS A 50 4.32 15.80 10.33
C HIS A 50 3.55 15.90 9.02
N VAL A 51 2.32 16.39 9.02
CA VAL A 51 1.53 16.61 7.81
C VAL A 51 2.26 17.59 6.88
N GLU A 52 2.70 18.75 7.39
CA GLU A 52 3.46 19.75 6.61
C GLU A 52 4.76 19.19 6.01
N LEU A 53 5.48 18.37 6.79
CA LEU A 53 6.71 17.72 6.30
C LEU A 53 6.41 16.70 5.21
N ASN A 54 5.37 15.89 5.38
CA ASN A 54 4.98 14.88 4.42
C ASN A 54 4.44 15.45 3.11
N GLU A 55 3.78 16.61 3.14
CA GLU A 55 3.36 17.32 1.92
C GLU A 55 4.56 17.71 1.03
N ARG A 56 5.72 17.96 1.63
CA ARG A 56 6.96 18.28 0.91
C ARG A 56 7.71 17.04 0.42
N VAL A 57 7.56 15.93 1.11
CA VAL A 57 8.21 14.65 0.78
C VAL A 57 7.30 13.87 -0.15
N ARG A 58 7.59 13.92 -1.45
CA ARG A 58 6.82 13.21 -2.48
C ARG A 58 7.23 11.75 -2.67
N THR A 59 8.11 11.24 -1.81
CA THR A 59 8.65 9.89 -1.94
C THR A 59 8.45 9.11 -0.64
N LEU A 60 8.34 7.79 -0.76
CA LEU A 60 8.23 6.85 0.35
C LEU A 60 9.38 5.85 0.30
N PRO A 61 9.82 5.30 1.44
CA PRO A 61 10.76 4.20 1.45
C PRO A 61 10.13 2.97 0.79
N GLY A 62 10.86 2.39 -0.16
CA GLY A 62 10.42 1.22 -0.91
C GLY A 62 11.58 0.47 -1.55
N TYR A 63 11.30 -0.17 -2.68
CA TYR A 63 12.26 -1.00 -3.39
C TYR A 63 12.20 -0.71 -4.89
N ARG A 64 13.39 -0.73 -5.51
CA ARG A 64 13.57 -0.71 -6.96
C ARG A 64 14.46 -1.86 -7.39
N ILE A 65 14.42 -2.19 -8.66
CA ILE A 65 15.34 -3.17 -9.25
C ILE A 65 16.41 -2.38 -10.01
N GLN A 66 17.66 -2.51 -9.62
CA GLN A 66 18.78 -2.00 -10.38
C GLN A 66 19.13 -3.01 -11.47
N VAL A 67 18.87 -2.65 -12.70
CA VAL A 67 19.05 -3.50 -13.88
C VAL A 67 20.43 -3.36 -14.47
N ALA A 68 20.98 -2.14 -14.48
CA ALA A 68 22.31 -1.90 -15.03
C ALA A 68 23.09 -0.86 -14.23
N SER A 69 24.41 -0.95 -14.33
CA SER A 69 25.36 0.05 -13.84
C SER A 69 26.45 0.21 -14.91
N LEU A 70 26.42 1.34 -15.60
CA LEU A 70 27.24 1.61 -16.78
C LEU A 70 28.26 2.71 -16.48
N SER A 71 29.52 2.51 -16.88
CA SER A 71 30.59 3.48 -16.75
C SER A 71 31.23 3.82 -18.10
N GLY A 72 31.99 4.92 -18.15
CA GLY A 72 32.71 5.38 -19.33
C GLY A 72 31.96 6.47 -20.11
N THR A 73 32.60 6.95 -21.19
CA THR A 73 32.14 8.14 -21.95
C THR A 73 30.78 7.98 -22.63
N THR A 74 30.43 6.77 -23.03
CA THR A 74 29.14 6.47 -23.68
C THR A 74 28.08 5.94 -22.72
N ALA A 75 28.40 5.82 -21.41
CA ALA A 75 27.50 5.22 -20.43
C ALA A 75 26.16 5.92 -20.33
N LYS A 76 26.14 7.26 -20.44
CA LYS A 76 24.92 8.05 -20.42
C LYS A 76 23.98 7.64 -21.57
N GLY A 77 24.45 7.69 -22.81
CA GLY A 77 23.61 7.33 -23.97
C GLY A 77 23.06 5.92 -23.84
N ARG A 78 23.94 4.94 -23.56
CA ARG A 78 23.54 3.53 -23.38
C ARG A 78 22.51 3.33 -22.26
N ALA A 79 22.61 4.09 -21.16
CA ALA A 79 21.64 4.00 -20.07
C ALA A 79 20.27 4.52 -20.49
N PHE A 80 20.21 5.61 -21.26
CA PHE A 80 18.96 6.15 -21.78
C PHE A 80 18.35 5.23 -22.84
N ASP A 81 19.14 4.69 -23.78
CA ASP A 81 18.68 3.73 -24.78
C ASP A 81 18.09 2.48 -24.11
N MET A 82 18.77 1.96 -23.08
CA MET A 82 18.28 0.80 -22.32
C MET A 82 16.98 1.12 -21.56
N ARG A 83 16.85 2.33 -20.99
CA ARG A 83 15.62 2.79 -20.35
C ARG A 83 14.46 2.82 -21.35
N ASP A 84 14.68 3.41 -22.51
CA ASP A 84 13.64 3.60 -23.52
C ASP A 84 13.18 2.24 -24.06
N HIS A 85 14.11 1.33 -24.32
CA HIS A 85 13.79 -0.05 -24.70
C HIS A 85 13.01 -0.80 -23.59
N PHE A 86 13.39 -0.62 -22.33
CA PHE A 86 12.64 -1.20 -21.21
C PHE A 86 11.20 -0.67 -21.13
N ARG A 87 11.00 0.63 -21.33
CA ARG A 87 9.66 1.26 -21.30
C ARG A 87 8.77 0.83 -22.46
N GLU A 88 9.34 0.50 -23.59
CA GLU A 88 8.60 -0.07 -24.73
C GLU A 88 8.05 -1.48 -24.40
N GLN A 89 8.83 -2.28 -23.65
CA GLN A 89 8.43 -3.63 -23.27
C GLN A 89 7.52 -3.67 -22.06
N TYR A 90 7.73 -2.75 -21.11
CA TYR A 90 7.02 -2.69 -19.83
C TYR A 90 6.47 -1.29 -19.58
N PRO A 91 5.43 -0.86 -20.32
CA PRO A 91 4.89 0.51 -20.26
C PRO A 91 4.30 0.87 -18.89
N ASP A 92 3.82 -0.12 -18.12
CA ASP A 92 3.23 0.07 -16.79
C ASP A 92 4.28 0.22 -15.68
N VAL A 93 5.57 0.05 -16.00
CA VAL A 93 6.65 0.07 -15.02
C VAL A 93 7.61 1.21 -15.30
N GLU A 94 7.71 2.14 -14.37
CA GLU A 94 8.59 3.29 -14.51
C GLU A 94 10.07 2.88 -14.50
N ALA A 95 10.87 3.57 -15.31
CA ALA A 95 12.30 3.35 -15.42
C ALA A 95 13.08 4.66 -15.29
N TYR A 96 14.10 4.65 -14.44
CA TYR A 96 14.88 5.82 -14.01
C TYR A 96 16.36 5.63 -14.31
N VAL A 97 16.97 6.61 -14.97
CA VAL A 97 18.41 6.69 -15.10
C VAL A 97 18.94 7.64 -14.05
N VAL A 98 19.75 7.13 -13.14
CA VAL A 98 20.35 7.89 -12.04
C VAL A 98 21.85 7.91 -12.21
N TYR A 99 22.44 9.11 -12.14
CA TYR A 99 23.90 9.25 -12.07
C TYR A 99 24.37 9.11 -10.62
N ASP A 100 25.19 8.11 -10.38
CA ASP A 100 25.82 7.84 -9.09
C ASP A 100 27.31 7.59 -9.38
N GLU A 101 28.09 8.65 -9.14
CA GLU A 101 29.50 8.72 -9.55
C GLU A 101 30.29 7.42 -9.29
N PRO A 102 31.02 6.92 -10.29
CA PRO A 102 31.16 7.40 -11.67
C PRO A 102 30.17 6.77 -12.67
N ASN A 103 29.11 6.11 -12.20
CA ASN A 103 28.28 5.23 -13.00
C ASN A 103 26.89 5.84 -13.27
N PHE A 104 26.32 5.51 -14.46
CA PHE A 104 24.90 5.66 -14.73
C PHE A 104 24.20 4.35 -14.39
N LYS A 105 23.24 4.41 -13.47
CA LYS A 105 22.45 3.27 -13.00
C LYS A 105 21.07 3.32 -13.60
N LEU A 106 20.61 2.22 -14.19
CA LEU A 106 19.22 2.03 -14.58
C LEU A 106 18.48 1.31 -13.45
N LYS A 107 17.47 1.99 -12.90
CA LYS A 107 16.58 1.48 -11.84
C LYS A 107 15.17 1.40 -12.39
N VAL A 108 14.46 0.32 -12.12
CA VAL A 108 13.10 0.10 -12.62
C VAL A 108 12.13 -0.26 -11.49
N GLY A 109 10.90 0.19 -11.65
CA GLY A 109 9.77 -0.06 -10.77
C GLY A 109 9.79 0.73 -9.46
N ASP A 110 8.61 0.99 -8.94
CA ASP A 110 8.38 1.60 -7.65
C ASP A 110 7.58 0.63 -6.79
N PHE A 111 8.28 -0.31 -6.12
CA PHE A 111 7.67 -1.38 -5.36
C PHE A 111 7.59 -1.02 -3.87
N ARG A 112 6.42 -1.20 -3.28
CA ARG A 112 6.22 -0.94 -1.85
C ARG A 112 6.90 -1.99 -0.99
N THR A 113 6.88 -3.23 -1.43
CA THR A 113 7.44 -4.36 -0.70
C THR A 113 8.57 -5.04 -1.48
N ARG A 114 9.48 -5.70 -0.75
CA ARG A 114 10.54 -6.50 -1.36
C ARG A 114 9.99 -7.70 -2.13
N LEU A 115 8.85 -8.22 -1.71
CA LEU A 115 8.21 -9.36 -2.36
C LEU A 115 7.69 -8.98 -3.76
N GLU A 116 7.02 -7.83 -3.89
CA GLU A 116 6.58 -7.30 -5.19
C GLU A 116 7.77 -7.13 -6.14
N ALA A 117 8.83 -6.47 -5.67
CA ALA A 117 10.06 -6.31 -6.44
C ALA A 117 10.67 -7.67 -6.85
N TYR A 118 10.63 -8.67 -5.97
CA TYR A 118 11.14 -10.00 -6.27
C TYR A 118 10.30 -10.71 -7.34
N LEU A 119 8.98 -10.66 -7.21
CA LEU A 119 8.08 -11.29 -8.20
C LEU A 119 8.28 -10.67 -9.58
N PHE A 120 8.37 -9.34 -9.66
CA PHE A 120 8.65 -8.67 -10.93
C PHE A 120 10.06 -8.98 -11.47
N LEU A 121 11.08 -9.02 -10.61
CA LEU A 121 12.42 -9.42 -11.02
C LEU A 121 12.45 -10.82 -11.65
N GLN A 122 11.66 -11.78 -11.13
CA GLN A 122 11.57 -13.12 -11.73
C GLN A 122 10.99 -13.08 -13.15
N GLN A 123 10.06 -12.17 -13.45
CA GLN A 123 9.48 -12.01 -14.77
C GLN A 123 10.49 -11.48 -15.78
N ILE A 124 11.29 -10.47 -15.40
CA ILE A 124 12.22 -9.79 -16.29
C ILE A 124 13.62 -10.42 -16.34
N ARG A 125 13.94 -11.34 -15.42
CA ARG A 125 15.29 -11.86 -15.20
C ARG A 125 15.97 -12.46 -16.41
N GLY A 126 15.18 -12.98 -17.35
CA GLY A 126 15.72 -13.57 -18.61
C GLY A 126 16.40 -12.55 -19.50
N GLU A 127 15.91 -11.32 -19.51
CA GLU A 127 16.39 -10.25 -20.40
C GLU A 127 17.13 -9.17 -19.61
N TYR A 128 16.62 -8.84 -18.41
CA TYR A 128 17.17 -7.82 -17.53
C TYR A 128 17.61 -8.44 -16.20
N PRO A 129 18.84 -8.94 -16.09
CA PRO A 129 19.38 -9.38 -14.81
C PRO A 129 19.53 -8.16 -13.90
N GLY A 130 19.02 -8.26 -12.67
CA GLY A 130 19.00 -7.13 -11.76
C GLY A 130 19.12 -7.51 -10.29
N THR A 131 19.25 -6.50 -9.47
CA THR A 131 19.32 -6.63 -8.01
C THR A 131 18.28 -5.71 -7.35
N ILE A 132 17.56 -6.23 -6.35
CA ILE A 132 16.62 -5.45 -5.57
C ILE A 132 17.40 -4.55 -4.60
N ILE A 133 17.16 -3.25 -4.66
CA ILE A 133 17.73 -2.23 -3.80
C ILE A 133 16.64 -1.52 -3.01
N LYS A 134 16.98 -1.04 -1.80
CA LYS A 134 16.13 -0.07 -1.09
C LYS A 134 16.32 1.29 -1.73
N ASP A 135 15.23 1.98 -2.01
CA ASP A 135 15.26 3.31 -2.60
C ASP A 135 14.00 4.09 -2.18
N ASN A 136 14.01 5.39 -2.43
CA ASN A 136 12.82 6.19 -2.29
C ASN A 136 11.99 6.07 -3.57
N ILE A 137 10.76 5.62 -3.41
CA ILE A 137 9.82 5.40 -4.51
C ILE A 137 8.78 6.52 -4.56
N TYR A 138 8.20 6.73 -5.73
CA TYR A 138 7.04 7.58 -5.86
C TYR A 138 5.78 6.76 -5.57
N PRO A 139 4.93 7.21 -4.62
CA PRO A 139 3.68 6.50 -4.37
C PRO A 139 2.81 6.54 -5.62
N THR A 140 2.28 5.38 -5.99
CA THR A 140 1.21 5.32 -6.99
C THR A 140 0.06 6.20 -6.50
N LYS A 141 -0.42 7.10 -7.33
CA LYS A 141 -1.60 7.90 -7.01
C LYS A 141 -2.76 6.92 -6.84
N ILE A 142 -3.22 6.78 -5.60
CA ILE A 142 -4.45 6.05 -5.33
C ILE A 142 -5.59 6.98 -5.72
N ASP A 143 -6.26 6.67 -6.80
CA ASP A 143 -7.49 7.36 -7.16
C ASP A 143 -8.61 6.84 -6.27
N TRP A 144 -8.93 7.62 -5.24
CA TRP A 144 -9.97 7.26 -4.29
C TRP A 144 -11.36 7.30 -4.93
N ASP A 145 -11.52 8.06 -6.01
CA ASP A 145 -12.80 8.17 -6.73
C ASP A 145 -13.10 6.89 -7.51
N GLU A 146 -12.07 6.21 -8.03
CA GLU A 146 -12.21 4.91 -8.72
C GLU A 146 -12.53 3.76 -7.74
N MET A 147 -12.14 3.88 -6.46
CA MET A 147 -12.39 2.84 -5.45
C MET A 147 -13.77 2.94 -4.78
N VAL A 148 -14.50 4.01 -5.00
CA VAL A 148 -15.89 4.12 -4.55
C VAL A 148 -16.78 3.57 -5.66
N PRO A 149 -17.39 2.37 -5.52
CA PRO A 149 -18.29 1.87 -6.54
C PRO A 149 -19.43 2.87 -6.73
N GLU A 150 -19.61 3.33 -7.96
CA GLU A 150 -20.63 4.29 -8.37
C GLU A 150 -22.07 3.77 -8.21
N ASN A 151 -22.22 2.53 -7.77
CA ASN A 151 -23.49 1.81 -7.70
C ASN A 151 -24.11 1.92 -6.31
N GLU A 152 -24.64 3.11 -5.97
CA GLU A 152 -25.61 3.21 -4.87
C GLU A 152 -26.98 2.60 -5.25
N ASP A 153 -27.18 2.24 -6.51
CA ASP A 153 -28.47 1.81 -7.06
C ASP A 153 -28.70 0.29 -7.11
N GLU A 154 -27.69 -0.53 -6.82
CA GLU A 154 -27.83 -2.01 -6.85
C GLU A 154 -28.18 -2.65 -5.48
N LEU A 155 -28.47 -1.86 -4.46
CA LEU A 155 -28.87 -2.35 -3.14
C LEU A 155 -30.36 -2.06 -2.82
N GLN A 156 -31.26 -2.14 -3.82
CA GLN A 156 -32.71 -2.15 -3.57
C GLN A 156 -33.27 -3.57 -3.64
#